data_1ce4e320847ddba13e7a5d20c33568b0
#
_entry.id   1ce4e320847ddba13e7a5d20c33568b0
#
_cell.length_a   1.000
_cell.length_b   1.000
_cell.length_c   1.000
_cell.angle_alpha   90.00
_cell.angle_beta   90.00
_cell.angle_gamma   90.00
#
_symmetry.space_group_name_H-M   'P 1'
#
loop_
_entity.id
_entity.type
_entity.pdbx_description
1 polymer ?
#
loop_
_entity_poly.entity_id
_entity_poly.type
_entity_poly.pdbx_seq_one_letter_code
_entity_poly.pdbx_strand_id
1 'polypeptide(L)'
;MTMIKGHPSYKYACQVLKGKVNAPRYVIAQAADFKAVADGTDSKYCINEKKLKKVDGLLKLMVMPKGLKAGKSIYDAMAGYQWLFAVACLCVVYRDDRKRRRYETAILEIARKNFKTYTIGILFILLMLMEPQFSKLFSVAPDGSLSREVKAAIEEILKASPALRPEDFAEKYFKIRRDDITFRPKDTVYIPLNYSNGRLDGRLPSVFLVDEAGALPNSYAIQAMRSGQLTILNKLGCIISTKYPKFDNPFEDEVA
;
A
#
# COMPACT_ATOMS: atom_id res chain seq x y z
N MET A 1 -21.84 13.30 12.78
CA MET A 1 -21.09 12.03 12.98
C MET A 1 -19.99 11.98 11.94
N THR A 2 -18.74 11.88 12.32
CA THR A 2 -17.61 11.85 11.36
C THR A 2 -17.71 10.58 10.50
N MET A 3 -17.46 10.71 9.20
CA MET A 3 -17.57 9.62 8.21
C MET A 3 -16.76 8.38 8.62
N ILE A 4 -15.61 8.57 9.29
CA ILE A 4 -14.72 7.50 9.70
C ILE A 4 -15.35 6.52 10.72
N LYS A 5 -16.23 6.96 11.64
CA LYS A 5 -16.81 6.08 12.68
C LYS A 5 -17.69 4.95 12.13
N GLY A 6 -18.28 5.15 10.94
CA GLY A 6 -19.02 4.10 10.21
C GLY A 6 -18.16 3.23 9.29
N HIS A 7 -16.90 3.63 9.05
CA HIS A 7 -16.04 3.06 8.05
C HIS A 7 -15.48 1.67 8.45
N PRO A 8 -15.23 0.74 7.47
CA PRO A 8 -14.70 -0.59 7.76
C PRO A 8 -13.38 -0.60 8.54
N SER A 9 -12.46 0.33 8.26
CA SER A 9 -11.19 0.46 8.98
C SER A 9 -11.38 0.74 10.47
N TYR A 10 -12.30 1.66 10.82
CA TYR A 10 -12.61 1.99 12.21
C TYR A 10 -13.32 0.83 12.92
N LYS A 11 -14.27 0.18 12.24
CA LYS A 11 -14.95 -1.01 12.78
C LYS A 11 -13.96 -2.12 13.08
N TYR A 12 -13.01 -2.37 12.18
CA TYR A 12 -11.97 -3.39 12.41
C TYR A 12 -11.07 -3.02 13.59
N ALA A 13 -10.57 -1.79 13.67
CA ALA A 13 -9.79 -1.33 14.82
C ALA A 13 -10.54 -1.53 16.15
N CYS A 14 -11.83 -1.19 16.18
CA CYS A 14 -12.67 -1.43 17.36
C CYS A 14 -12.85 -2.93 17.68
N GLN A 15 -12.95 -3.79 16.68
CA GLN A 15 -13.07 -5.25 16.87
C GLN A 15 -11.78 -5.84 17.45
N VAL A 16 -10.62 -5.40 16.97
CA VAL A 16 -9.30 -5.78 17.50
C VAL A 16 -9.19 -5.38 18.96
N LEU A 17 -9.49 -4.13 19.30
CA LEU A 17 -9.38 -3.61 20.67
C LEU A 17 -10.37 -4.24 21.66
N LYS A 18 -11.49 -4.75 21.17
CA LYS A 18 -12.49 -5.51 21.97
C LYS A 18 -12.18 -7.00 22.07
N GLY A 19 -11.05 -7.46 21.54
CA GLY A 19 -10.69 -8.89 21.53
C GLY A 19 -11.58 -9.78 20.64
N LYS A 20 -12.40 -9.17 19.74
CA LYS A 20 -13.25 -9.93 18.79
C LYS A 20 -12.48 -10.49 17.61
N VAL A 21 -11.28 -9.98 17.38
CA VAL A 21 -10.32 -10.45 16.37
C VAL A 21 -9.03 -10.73 17.09
N ASN A 22 -8.52 -11.96 16.96
CA ASN A 22 -7.20 -12.32 17.47
C ASN A 22 -6.15 -11.59 16.62
N ALA A 23 -5.37 -10.73 17.24
CA ALA A 23 -4.39 -9.88 16.56
C ALA A 23 -3.09 -9.82 17.37
N PRO A 24 -1.92 -9.80 16.70
CA PRO A 24 -0.64 -9.65 17.36
C PRO A 24 -0.46 -8.24 17.95
N ARG A 25 0.51 -8.11 18.86
CA ARG A 25 0.75 -6.87 19.63
C ARG A 25 0.83 -5.59 18.78
N TYR A 26 1.50 -5.66 17.62
CA TYR A 26 1.67 -4.50 16.74
C TYR A 26 0.36 -4.08 16.07
N VAL A 27 -0.51 -5.04 15.70
CA VAL A 27 -1.84 -4.74 15.15
C VAL A 27 -2.74 -4.13 16.22
N ILE A 28 -2.64 -4.59 17.47
CA ILE A 28 -3.38 -4.00 18.60
C ILE A 28 -2.93 -2.57 18.85
N ALA A 29 -1.61 -2.32 18.88
CA ALA A 29 -1.04 -0.98 19.04
C ALA A 29 -1.46 -0.04 17.91
N GLN A 30 -1.37 -0.50 16.65
CA GLN A 30 -1.81 0.26 15.47
C GLN A 30 -3.31 0.54 15.49
N ALA A 31 -4.14 -0.40 15.95
CA ALA A 31 -5.58 -0.21 16.07
C ALA A 31 -5.92 0.84 17.14
N ALA A 32 -5.21 0.85 18.28
CA ALA A 32 -5.38 1.84 19.34
C ALA A 32 -5.01 3.25 18.85
N ASP A 33 -3.86 3.36 18.21
CA ASP A 33 -3.35 4.61 17.65
C ASP A 33 -4.28 5.15 16.54
N PHE A 34 -4.69 4.30 15.60
CA PHE A 34 -5.65 4.67 14.56
C PHE A 34 -6.98 5.13 15.14
N LYS A 35 -7.48 4.44 16.18
CA LYS A 35 -8.72 4.82 16.85
C LYS A 35 -8.61 6.20 17.52
N ALA A 36 -7.51 6.50 18.20
CA ALA A 36 -7.27 7.81 18.80
C ALA A 36 -7.32 8.94 17.76
N VAL A 37 -6.66 8.74 16.61
CA VAL A 37 -6.69 9.67 15.47
C VAL A 37 -8.12 9.83 14.92
N ALA A 38 -8.83 8.73 14.73
CA ALA A 38 -10.18 8.71 14.18
C ALA A 38 -11.23 9.33 15.13
N ASP A 39 -11.06 9.17 16.43
CA ASP A 39 -11.90 9.80 17.46
C ASP A 39 -11.59 11.29 17.66
N GLY A 40 -10.46 11.77 17.12
CA GLY A 40 -10.04 13.16 17.23
C GLY A 40 -9.31 13.48 18.54
N THR A 41 -8.95 12.49 19.34
CA THR A 41 -8.20 12.65 20.61
C THR A 41 -6.70 12.84 20.41
N ASP A 42 -6.19 12.47 19.23
CA ASP A 42 -4.80 12.74 18.86
C ASP A 42 -4.63 14.23 18.52
N SER A 43 -3.65 14.90 19.17
CA SER A 43 -3.40 16.34 18.98
C SER A 43 -2.68 16.66 17.66
N LYS A 44 -1.88 15.72 17.13
CA LYS A 44 -0.96 15.94 16.01
C LYS A 44 -1.52 15.45 14.68
N TYR A 45 -2.32 14.37 14.70
CA TYR A 45 -2.80 13.70 13.50
C TYR A 45 -4.31 13.72 13.38
N CYS A 46 -4.79 13.58 12.14
CA CYS A 46 -6.23 13.48 11.85
C CYS A 46 -6.48 12.61 10.61
N ILE A 47 -7.73 12.19 10.44
CA ILE A 47 -8.19 11.57 9.19
C ILE A 47 -8.50 12.67 8.17
N ASN A 48 -7.92 12.58 6.99
CA ASN A 48 -8.29 13.44 5.86
C ASN A 48 -9.54 12.85 5.18
N GLU A 49 -10.72 13.37 5.52
CA GLU A 49 -12.00 12.85 4.99
C GLU A 49 -12.13 13.01 3.47
N LYS A 50 -11.48 14.02 2.86
CA LYS A 50 -11.47 14.18 1.39
C LYS A 50 -10.70 13.04 0.73
N LYS A 51 -9.53 12.69 1.28
CA LYS A 51 -8.77 11.52 0.82
C LYS A 51 -9.55 10.23 1.05
N LEU A 52 -10.19 10.06 2.20
CA LEU A 52 -10.99 8.88 2.52
C LEU A 52 -12.14 8.69 1.53
N LYS A 53 -12.93 9.74 1.24
CA LYS A 53 -13.99 9.70 0.22
C LYS A 53 -13.45 9.31 -1.15
N LYS A 54 -12.28 9.83 -1.52
CA LYS A 54 -11.65 9.50 -2.80
C LYS A 54 -11.20 8.03 -2.84
N VAL A 55 -10.60 7.51 -1.78
CA VAL A 55 -10.22 6.10 -1.65
C VAL A 55 -11.46 5.21 -1.78
N ASP A 56 -12.52 5.51 -1.03
CA ASP A 56 -13.77 4.75 -1.08
C ASP A 56 -14.38 4.73 -2.50
N GLY A 57 -14.43 5.89 -3.15
CA GLY A 57 -14.94 6.02 -4.51
C GLY A 57 -14.13 5.17 -5.50
N LEU A 58 -12.79 5.24 -5.43
CA LEU A 58 -11.90 4.48 -6.30
C LEU A 58 -12.03 2.97 -6.05
N LEU A 59 -12.11 2.53 -4.78
CA LEU A 59 -12.28 1.11 -4.44
C LEU A 59 -13.62 0.54 -4.90
N LYS A 60 -14.68 1.35 -4.98
CA LYS A 60 -15.98 0.95 -5.53
C LYS A 60 -15.94 0.76 -7.05
N LEU A 61 -15.06 1.48 -7.74
CA LEU A 61 -14.87 1.34 -9.20
C LEU A 61 -13.97 0.16 -9.59
N MET A 62 -13.16 -0.33 -8.65
CA MET A 62 -12.28 -1.47 -8.87
C MET A 62 -12.98 -2.79 -8.53
N VAL A 63 -12.68 -3.83 -9.31
CA VAL A 63 -13.25 -5.17 -9.16
C VAL A 63 -12.17 -6.17 -8.78
N MET A 64 -12.49 -7.06 -7.83
CA MET A 64 -11.60 -8.15 -7.43
C MET A 64 -11.50 -9.18 -8.56
N PRO A 65 -10.30 -9.42 -9.13
CA PRO A 65 -10.18 -10.28 -10.31
C PRO A 65 -10.27 -11.76 -10.00
N LYS A 66 -9.87 -12.18 -8.78
CA LYS A 66 -9.73 -13.60 -8.42
C LYS A 66 -10.13 -13.88 -6.96
N GLY A 67 -10.30 -15.17 -6.65
CA GLY A 67 -10.56 -15.70 -5.32
C GLY A 67 -12.05 -15.72 -4.97
N LEU A 68 -12.36 -16.00 -3.69
CA LEU A 68 -13.74 -16.17 -3.20
C LEU A 68 -14.64 -14.94 -3.40
N LYS A 69 -14.06 -13.78 -3.60
CA LYS A 69 -14.78 -12.51 -3.79
C LYS A 69 -14.60 -11.95 -5.21
N ALA A 70 -14.18 -12.80 -6.17
CA ALA A 70 -14.07 -12.40 -7.57
C ALA A 70 -15.38 -11.79 -8.08
N GLY A 71 -15.29 -10.73 -8.88
CA GLY A 71 -16.42 -10.00 -9.43
C GLY A 71 -17.06 -8.98 -8.48
N LYS A 72 -16.75 -8.98 -7.18
CA LYS A 72 -17.21 -7.94 -6.25
C LYS A 72 -16.36 -6.68 -6.35
N SER A 73 -16.93 -5.53 -5.97
CA SER A 73 -16.11 -4.33 -5.80
C SER A 73 -14.98 -4.59 -4.80
N ILE A 74 -13.82 -4.00 -5.02
CA ILE A 74 -12.73 -4.12 -4.04
C ILE A 74 -13.16 -3.53 -2.69
N TYR A 75 -14.00 -2.50 -2.70
CA TYR A 75 -14.59 -1.94 -1.49
C TYR A 75 -15.27 -3.02 -0.62
N ASP A 76 -16.07 -3.90 -1.22
CA ASP A 76 -16.80 -4.96 -0.52
C ASP A 76 -15.94 -6.22 -0.29
N ALA A 77 -14.88 -6.36 -1.08
CA ALA A 77 -14.00 -7.52 -1.05
C ALA A 77 -12.92 -7.45 0.04
N MET A 78 -12.45 -6.24 0.39
CA MET A 78 -11.35 -6.05 1.34
C MET A 78 -11.67 -6.60 2.73
N ALA A 79 -10.68 -7.24 3.34
CA ALA A 79 -10.71 -7.65 4.74
C ALA A 79 -10.41 -6.47 5.67
N GLY A 80 -10.78 -6.59 6.95
CA GLY A 80 -10.62 -5.51 7.94
C GLY A 80 -9.18 -5.01 8.08
N TYR A 81 -8.20 -5.91 8.10
CA TYR A 81 -6.78 -5.54 8.17
C TYR A 81 -6.30 -4.74 6.94
N GLN A 82 -6.79 -5.10 5.74
CA GLN A 82 -6.47 -4.39 4.50
C GLN A 82 -7.03 -2.97 4.54
N TRP A 83 -8.24 -2.81 5.07
CA TRP A 83 -8.84 -1.50 5.29
C TRP A 83 -8.05 -0.65 6.27
N LEU A 84 -7.65 -1.22 7.43
CA LEU A 84 -6.84 -0.50 8.40
C LEU A 84 -5.51 -0.07 7.79
N PHE A 85 -4.81 -0.98 7.10
CA PHE A 85 -3.53 -0.71 6.45
C PHE A 85 -3.65 0.39 5.37
N ALA A 86 -4.59 0.26 4.43
CA ALA A 86 -4.75 1.22 3.34
C ALA A 86 -5.14 2.62 3.85
N VAL A 87 -6.09 2.70 4.78
CA VAL A 87 -6.56 3.98 5.31
C VAL A 87 -5.49 4.64 6.19
N ALA A 88 -4.73 3.87 6.98
CA ALA A 88 -3.59 4.40 7.72
C ALA A 88 -2.56 5.03 6.77
N CYS A 89 -2.13 4.30 5.73
CA CYS A 89 -1.12 4.78 4.78
C CYS A 89 -1.57 6.01 3.97
N LEU A 90 -2.84 6.08 3.60
CA LEU A 90 -3.34 7.07 2.63
C LEU A 90 -4.05 8.25 3.26
N CYS A 91 -4.74 8.05 4.38
CA CYS A 91 -5.71 9.01 4.90
C CYS A 91 -5.34 9.62 6.26
N VAL A 92 -4.40 9.02 7.01
CA VAL A 92 -3.89 9.61 8.25
C VAL A 92 -2.83 10.64 7.90
N VAL A 93 -3.07 11.89 8.31
CA VAL A 93 -2.25 13.05 7.95
C VAL A 93 -1.97 13.94 9.15
N TYR A 94 -1.01 14.84 9.02
CA TYR A 94 -0.79 15.90 10.00
C TYR A 94 -1.99 16.87 10.02
N ARG A 95 -2.33 17.42 11.21
CA ARG A 95 -3.41 18.41 11.36
C ARG A 95 -3.06 19.76 10.76
N ASP A 96 -1.82 20.19 10.92
CA ASP A 96 -1.25 21.43 10.40
C ASP A 96 -0.94 21.35 8.90
N ASP A 97 -0.63 20.17 8.39
CA ASP A 97 -0.42 19.92 6.95
C ASP A 97 -1.21 18.70 6.46
N ARG A 98 -2.45 18.91 6.05
CA ARG A 98 -3.35 17.84 5.56
C ARG A 98 -2.93 17.18 4.24
N LYS A 99 -1.85 17.66 3.60
CA LYS A 99 -1.26 17.03 2.43
C LYS A 99 -0.24 15.96 2.86
N ARG A 100 0.48 16.20 3.96
CA ARG A 100 1.53 15.33 4.48
C ARG A 100 0.94 14.12 5.20
N ARG A 101 1.33 12.92 4.78
CA ARG A 101 0.95 11.68 5.46
C ARG A 101 1.71 11.52 6.78
N ARG A 102 1.10 10.85 7.75
CA ARG A 102 1.74 10.52 9.02
C ARG A 102 2.83 9.48 8.86
N TYR A 103 2.50 8.37 8.16
CA TYR A 103 3.38 7.21 8.08
C TYR A 103 4.27 7.31 6.84
N GLU A 104 5.57 7.38 7.08
CA GLU A 104 6.60 7.34 6.04
C GLU A 104 7.06 5.91 5.75
N THR A 105 6.84 4.99 6.71
CA THR A 105 7.09 3.55 6.57
C THR A 105 5.86 2.77 7.01
N ALA A 106 5.51 1.75 6.24
CA ALA A 106 4.45 0.80 6.54
C ALA A 106 4.99 -0.62 6.43
N ILE A 107 4.88 -1.38 7.53
CA ILE A 107 5.35 -2.76 7.61
C ILE A 107 4.13 -3.68 7.63
N LEU A 108 4.14 -4.72 6.81
CA LEU A 108 3.06 -5.71 6.75
C LEU A 108 3.64 -7.12 6.83
N GLU A 109 3.55 -7.72 8.02
CA GLU A 109 3.74 -9.16 8.19
C GLU A 109 2.40 -9.87 7.96
N ILE A 110 2.38 -10.80 7.03
CA ILE A 110 1.15 -11.51 6.67
C ILE A 110 1.45 -12.94 6.25
N ALA A 111 0.69 -13.90 6.75
CA ALA A 111 0.83 -15.30 6.37
C ALA A 111 0.54 -15.52 4.88
N ARG A 112 1.20 -16.53 4.30
CA ARG A 112 0.98 -16.92 2.90
C ARG A 112 -0.51 -17.17 2.61
N LYS A 113 -0.92 -16.95 1.35
CA LYS A 113 -2.31 -17.13 0.86
C LYS A 113 -3.36 -16.16 1.43
N ASN A 114 -2.94 -15.06 2.07
CA ASN A 114 -3.83 -14.00 2.56
C ASN A 114 -3.88 -12.77 1.64
N PHE A 115 -3.82 -12.97 0.33
CA PHE A 115 -3.95 -11.89 -0.67
C PHE A 115 -2.94 -10.74 -0.53
N LYS A 116 -1.73 -11.01 -0.02
CA LYS A 116 -0.65 -10.03 0.16
C LYS A 116 -0.43 -9.20 -1.12
N THR A 117 -0.18 -9.87 -2.24
CA THR A 117 0.14 -9.26 -3.53
C THR A 117 -1.00 -8.37 -4.05
N TYR A 118 -2.27 -8.81 -3.90
CA TYR A 118 -3.43 -7.97 -4.26
C TYR A 118 -3.61 -6.79 -3.33
N THR A 119 -3.35 -6.94 -2.03
CA THR A 119 -3.40 -5.82 -1.06
C THR A 119 -2.47 -4.69 -1.52
N ILE A 120 -1.26 -5.06 -1.94
CA ILE A 120 -0.28 -4.10 -2.45
C ILE A 120 -0.64 -3.59 -3.84
N GLY A 121 -1.10 -4.45 -4.73
CA GLY A 121 -1.59 -4.03 -6.04
C GLY A 121 -2.69 -2.96 -5.93
N ILE A 122 -3.64 -3.14 -5.03
CA ILE A 122 -4.70 -2.16 -4.72
C ILE A 122 -4.10 -0.85 -4.21
N LEU A 123 -3.19 -0.93 -3.22
CA LEU A 123 -2.53 0.24 -2.66
C LEU A 123 -1.76 1.02 -3.73
N PHE A 124 -1.04 0.32 -4.62
CA PHE A 124 -0.27 0.95 -5.70
C PHE A 124 -1.16 1.62 -6.75
N ILE A 125 -2.28 1.01 -7.12
CA ILE A 125 -3.27 1.66 -8.01
C ILE A 125 -3.78 2.95 -7.35
N LEU A 126 -4.18 2.90 -6.07
CA LEU A 126 -4.62 4.09 -5.34
C LEU A 126 -3.55 5.17 -5.30
N LEU A 127 -2.29 4.79 -5.05
CA LEU A 127 -1.16 5.73 -5.03
C LEU A 127 -0.91 6.34 -6.42
N MET A 128 -0.91 5.55 -7.50
CA MET A 128 -0.78 6.09 -8.87
C MET A 128 -1.84 7.14 -9.18
N LEU A 129 -3.08 6.93 -8.70
CA LEU A 129 -4.21 7.84 -8.91
C LEU A 129 -4.18 9.07 -7.98
N MET A 130 -3.54 8.97 -6.81
CA MET A 130 -3.62 9.98 -5.75
C MET A 130 -2.35 10.81 -5.56
N GLU A 131 -1.17 10.24 -5.80
CA GLU A 131 0.10 10.95 -5.65
C GLU A 131 0.21 12.16 -6.60
N PRO A 132 1.12 13.11 -6.31
CA PRO A 132 1.41 14.23 -7.20
C PRO A 132 1.84 13.78 -8.61
N GLN A 133 1.76 14.70 -9.57
CA GLN A 133 2.27 14.48 -10.91
C GLN A 133 3.76 14.12 -10.89
N PHE A 134 4.19 13.26 -11.84
CA PHE A 134 5.57 12.77 -11.99
C PHE A 134 6.08 11.88 -10.85
N SER A 135 5.20 11.42 -9.97
CA SER A 135 5.60 10.49 -8.91
C SER A 135 6.05 9.15 -9.49
N LYS A 136 7.14 8.61 -8.93
CA LYS A 136 7.69 7.31 -9.30
C LYS A 136 7.48 6.32 -8.16
N LEU A 137 6.86 5.20 -8.49
CA LEU A 137 6.59 4.10 -7.58
C LEU A 137 7.45 2.90 -8.00
N PHE A 138 8.16 2.31 -7.06
CA PHE A 138 8.98 1.13 -7.32
C PHE A 138 8.58 -0.04 -6.43
N SER A 139 8.68 -1.25 -6.94
CA SER A 139 8.73 -2.45 -6.10
C SER A 139 10.03 -3.19 -6.32
N VAL A 140 10.59 -3.73 -5.25
CA VAL A 140 11.79 -4.56 -5.25
C VAL A 140 11.43 -5.90 -4.64
N ALA A 141 11.85 -7.00 -5.28
CA ALA A 141 11.70 -8.36 -4.76
C ALA A 141 13.01 -9.14 -4.96
N PRO A 142 13.23 -10.24 -4.21
CA PRO A 142 14.45 -11.04 -4.28
C PRO A 142 14.82 -11.51 -5.68
N ASP A 143 13.82 -11.81 -6.51
CA ASP A 143 14.03 -12.25 -7.89
C ASP A 143 13.01 -11.64 -8.87
N GLY A 144 13.27 -11.83 -10.18
CA GLY A 144 12.48 -11.23 -11.23
C GLY A 144 11.09 -11.83 -11.42
N SER A 145 10.81 -13.03 -10.92
CA SER A 145 9.47 -13.61 -10.96
C SER A 145 8.58 -12.96 -9.92
N LEU A 146 9.07 -12.84 -8.69
CA LEU A 146 8.38 -12.18 -7.58
C LEU A 146 8.14 -10.68 -7.86
N SER A 147 9.14 -9.99 -8.44
CA SER A 147 8.96 -8.57 -8.77
C SER A 147 7.83 -8.33 -9.78
N ARG A 148 7.58 -9.28 -10.68
CA ARG A 148 6.48 -9.21 -11.65
C ARG A 148 5.11 -9.57 -11.08
N GLU A 149 5.02 -10.25 -9.94
CA GLU A 149 3.74 -10.64 -9.34
C GLU A 149 2.89 -9.43 -8.95
N VAL A 150 3.50 -8.40 -8.37
CA VAL A 150 2.78 -7.16 -8.02
C VAL A 150 2.27 -6.45 -9.26
N LYS A 151 3.09 -6.40 -10.32
CA LYS A 151 2.69 -5.82 -11.61
C LYS A 151 1.53 -6.60 -12.22
N ALA A 152 1.60 -7.92 -12.23
CA ALA A 152 0.53 -8.78 -12.72
C ALA A 152 -0.77 -8.58 -11.95
N ALA A 153 -0.71 -8.46 -10.61
CA ALA A 153 -1.89 -8.19 -9.80
C ALA A 153 -2.52 -6.82 -10.13
N ILE A 154 -1.70 -5.79 -10.35
CA ILE A 154 -2.20 -4.48 -10.81
C ILE A 154 -2.89 -4.61 -12.15
N GLU A 155 -2.27 -5.28 -13.12
CA GLU A 155 -2.85 -5.48 -14.46
C GLU A 155 -4.17 -6.25 -14.41
N GLU A 156 -4.24 -7.30 -13.59
CA GLU A 156 -5.46 -8.10 -13.42
C GLU A 156 -6.60 -7.26 -12.82
N ILE A 157 -6.32 -6.42 -11.82
CA ILE A 157 -7.32 -5.52 -11.23
C ILE A 157 -7.79 -4.50 -12.27
N LEU A 158 -6.88 -3.89 -13.02
CA LEU A 158 -7.21 -2.91 -14.05
C LEU A 158 -8.08 -3.55 -15.14
N LYS A 159 -7.72 -4.74 -15.64
CA LYS A 159 -8.48 -5.49 -16.65
C LYS A 159 -9.85 -5.95 -16.14
N ALA A 160 -9.95 -6.36 -14.89
CA ALA A 160 -11.21 -6.77 -14.27
C ALA A 160 -12.18 -5.61 -13.98
N SER A 161 -11.67 -4.38 -13.92
CA SER A 161 -12.43 -3.20 -13.50
C SER A 161 -12.97 -2.43 -14.71
N PRO A 162 -14.28 -2.46 -15.03
CA PRO A 162 -14.82 -1.82 -16.24
C PRO A 162 -14.49 -0.33 -16.34
N ALA A 163 -14.48 0.39 -15.21
CA ALA A 163 -14.14 1.82 -15.16
C ALA A 163 -12.66 2.12 -15.41
N LEU A 164 -11.79 1.10 -15.39
CA LEU A 164 -10.33 1.23 -15.51
C LEU A 164 -9.75 0.39 -16.66
N ARG A 165 -10.59 -0.34 -17.41
CA ARG A 165 -10.12 -1.23 -18.49
C ARG A 165 -9.29 -0.47 -19.51
N PRO A 166 -8.14 -1.06 -19.90
CA PRO A 166 -7.31 -0.51 -20.95
C PRO A 166 -8.03 -0.30 -22.29
N GLU A 167 -8.87 -1.24 -22.70
CA GLU A 167 -9.45 -1.32 -24.03
C GLU A 167 -10.49 -0.24 -24.34
N ASP A 168 -11.31 0.16 -23.35
CA ASP A 168 -12.37 1.17 -23.55
C ASP A 168 -11.97 2.57 -23.10
N PHE A 169 -11.18 2.67 -22.05
CA PHE A 169 -10.82 3.93 -21.37
C PHE A 169 -9.34 4.08 -21.10
N ALA A 170 -8.60 3.03 -21.01
CA ALA A 170 -7.31 2.98 -20.38
C ALA A 170 -6.13 3.07 -21.31
N GLU A 171 -6.24 2.92 -22.62
CA GLU A 171 -5.25 3.56 -23.48
C GLU A 171 -5.20 5.08 -23.22
N LYS A 172 -6.29 5.64 -22.71
CA LYS A 172 -6.35 7.04 -22.27
C LYS A 172 -5.71 7.28 -20.90
N TYR A 173 -5.89 6.36 -19.94
CA TYR A 173 -5.47 6.58 -18.55
C TYR A 173 -4.27 5.76 -18.11
N PHE A 174 -4.24 4.46 -18.37
CA PHE A 174 -3.13 3.58 -18.01
C PHE A 174 -2.43 3.05 -19.26
N LYS A 175 -1.15 3.29 -19.38
CA LYS A 175 -0.29 2.66 -20.36
C LYS A 175 0.47 1.52 -19.69
N ILE A 176 0.15 0.28 -20.07
CA ILE A 176 0.81 -0.92 -19.58
C ILE A 176 1.88 -1.31 -20.60
N ARG A 177 3.14 -1.32 -20.17
CA ARG A 177 4.29 -1.81 -20.94
C ARG A 177 4.87 -3.03 -20.27
N ARG A 178 5.83 -3.67 -20.94
CA ARG A 178 6.54 -4.82 -20.39
C ARG A 178 7.17 -4.52 -19.01
N ASP A 179 7.78 -3.36 -18.86
CA ASP A 179 8.63 -3.01 -17.72
C ASP A 179 8.02 -1.96 -16.80
N ASP A 180 6.89 -1.36 -17.16
CA ASP A 180 6.24 -0.33 -16.35
C ASP A 180 4.72 -0.28 -16.54
N ILE A 181 4.07 0.45 -15.63
CA ILE A 181 2.68 0.90 -15.77
C ILE A 181 2.66 2.42 -15.54
N THR A 182 2.15 3.18 -16.48
CA THR A 182 2.04 4.64 -16.39
C THR A 182 0.58 5.08 -16.31
N PHE A 183 0.22 5.88 -15.32
CA PHE A 183 -1.05 6.61 -15.28
C PHE A 183 -0.85 7.97 -15.95
N ARG A 184 -1.30 8.11 -17.22
CA ARG A 184 -1.03 9.24 -18.10
C ARG A 184 -1.50 10.61 -17.57
N PRO A 185 -2.69 10.76 -16.94
CA PRO A 185 -3.15 12.08 -16.51
C PRO A 185 -2.24 12.78 -15.51
N LYS A 186 -1.36 12.02 -14.85
CA LYS A 186 -0.40 12.54 -13.88
C LYS A 186 1.05 12.17 -14.17
N ASP A 187 1.30 11.42 -15.24
CA ASP A 187 2.62 10.86 -15.52
C ASP A 187 3.22 10.14 -14.29
N THR A 188 2.36 9.51 -13.48
CA THR A 188 2.83 8.65 -12.39
C THR A 188 3.20 7.29 -12.96
N VAL A 189 4.37 6.80 -12.59
CA VAL A 189 4.92 5.56 -13.16
C VAL A 189 5.20 4.55 -12.05
N TYR A 190 4.75 3.32 -12.26
CA TYR A 190 5.12 2.17 -11.45
C TYR A 190 6.11 1.28 -12.20
N ILE A 191 7.22 0.93 -11.57
CA ILE A 191 8.32 0.15 -12.15
C ILE A 191 8.70 -0.98 -11.18
N PRO A 192 8.49 -2.25 -11.53
CA PRO A 192 9.03 -3.38 -10.79
C PRO A 192 10.54 -3.49 -11.03
N LEU A 193 11.31 -3.73 -9.96
CA LEU A 193 12.75 -3.89 -9.97
C LEU A 193 13.13 -5.25 -9.36
N ASN A 194 14.15 -5.87 -9.91
CA ASN A 194 14.76 -7.04 -9.30
C ASN A 194 15.83 -6.59 -8.31
N TYR A 195 15.96 -7.34 -7.20
CA TYR A 195 17.09 -7.16 -6.32
C TYR A 195 18.40 -7.38 -7.10
N SER A 196 19.30 -6.42 -6.99
CA SER A 196 20.64 -6.52 -7.55
C SER A 196 21.53 -5.50 -6.83
N ASN A 197 22.62 -5.95 -6.25
CA ASN A 197 23.58 -5.07 -5.59
C ASN A 197 24.06 -3.97 -6.54
N GLY A 198 24.06 -2.71 -6.07
CA GLY A 198 24.56 -1.54 -6.80
C GLY A 198 23.64 -1.01 -7.93
N ARG A 199 22.50 -1.65 -8.22
CA ARG A 199 21.60 -1.20 -9.31
C ARG A 199 20.35 -0.46 -8.82
N LEU A 200 20.13 -0.41 -7.52
CA LEU A 200 19.01 0.30 -6.93
C LEU A 200 19.37 1.75 -6.58
N ASP A 201 20.65 2.07 -6.51
CA ASP A 201 21.13 3.41 -6.20
C ASP A 201 20.75 4.43 -7.29
N GLY A 202 20.60 5.69 -6.88
CA GLY A 202 20.22 6.79 -7.78
C GLY A 202 18.75 6.81 -8.18
N ARG A 203 17.92 5.89 -7.67
CA ARG A 203 16.46 5.98 -7.82
C ARG A 203 15.90 7.03 -6.88
N LEU A 204 14.84 7.72 -7.32
CA LEU A 204 14.13 8.74 -6.54
C LEU A 204 12.66 8.29 -6.35
N PRO A 205 12.39 7.33 -5.45
CA PRO A 205 11.04 6.81 -5.26
C PRO A 205 10.17 7.77 -4.45
N SER A 206 9.04 8.21 -4.99
CA SER A 206 7.98 8.81 -4.17
C SER A 206 7.38 7.75 -3.24
N VAL A 207 7.21 6.54 -3.78
CA VAL A 207 6.76 5.36 -3.04
C VAL A 207 7.63 4.17 -3.43
N PHE A 208 8.01 3.36 -2.44
CA PHE A 208 8.62 2.07 -2.73
C PHE A 208 7.96 0.93 -1.96
N LEU A 209 8.09 -0.25 -2.50
CA LEU A 209 7.77 -1.53 -1.87
C LEU A 209 9.00 -2.41 -1.88
N VAL A 210 9.30 -3.04 -0.76
CA VAL A 210 10.18 -4.21 -0.69
C VAL A 210 9.32 -5.41 -0.33
N ASP A 211 9.12 -6.30 -1.30
CA ASP A 211 8.34 -7.53 -1.12
C ASP A 211 9.25 -8.70 -0.79
N GLU A 212 8.77 -9.62 0.04
CA GLU A 212 9.53 -10.75 0.60
C GLU A 212 10.86 -10.30 1.23
N ALA A 213 10.81 -9.23 2.02
CA ALA A 213 11.99 -8.62 2.65
C ALA A 213 12.78 -9.63 3.52
N GLY A 214 12.10 -10.59 4.16
CA GLY A 214 12.75 -11.66 4.92
C GLY A 214 13.55 -12.65 4.08
N ALA A 215 13.39 -12.67 2.76
CA ALA A 215 14.17 -13.50 1.84
C ALA A 215 15.37 -12.76 1.23
N LEU A 216 15.52 -11.46 1.48
CA LEU A 216 16.64 -10.70 0.97
C LEU A 216 17.94 -11.08 1.71
N PRO A 217 19.09 -11.08 1.03
CA PRO A 217 20.37 -11.42 1.65
C PRO A 217 20.87 -10.36 2.64
N ASN A 218 20.42 -9.11 2.50
CA ASN A 218 20.78 -7.99 3.37
C ASN A 218 19.81 -6.82 3.21
N SER A 219 19.95 -5.79 4.03
CA SER A 219 19.08 -4.59 4.05
C SER A 219 19.36 -3.58 2.93
N TYR A 220 20.26 -3.87 1.97
CA TYR A 220 20.65 -2.93 0.91
C TYR A 220 19.45 -2.37 0.13
N ALA A 221 18.50 -3.22 -0.28
CA ALA A 221 17.33 -2.77 -1.05
C ALA A 221 16.49 -1.72 -0.30
N ILE A 222 16.29 -1.94 1.01
CA ILE A 222 15.54 -1.01 1.87
C ILE A 222 16.29 0.30 2.02
N GLN A 223 17.61 0.22 2.30
CA GLN A 223 18.47 1.38 2.49
C GLN A 223 18.60 2.22 1.21
N ALA A 224 18.81 1.59 0.05
CA ALA A 224 18.90 2.26 -1.24
C ALA A 224 17.60 3.00 -1.59
N MET A 225 16.43 2.37 -1.38
CA MET A 225 15.14 3.01 -1.62
C MET A 225 14.89 4.16 -0.64
N ARG A 226 15.22 4.01 0.66
CA ARG A 226 15.10 5.09 1.66
C ARG A 226 16.00 6.27 1.37
N SER A 227 17.26 6.03 0.99
CA SER A 227 18.19 7.09 0.65
C SER A 227 17.69 7.92 -0.53
N GLY A 228 17.06 7.29 -1.51
CA GLY A 228 16.42 7.96 -2.63
C GLY A 228 15.18 8.82 -2.24
N GLN A 229 14.64 8.65 -1.04
CA GLN A 229 13.50 9.42 -0.53
C GLN A 229 13.87 10.63 0.33
N LEU A 230 15.15 10.92 0.55
CA LEU A 230 15.58 11.97 1.48
C LEU A 230 14.98 13.35 1.16
N THR A 231 14.79 13.66 -0.12
CA THR A 231 14.23 14.93 -0.59
C THR A 231 12.72 14.91 -0.82
N ILE A 232 12.06 13.76 -0.61
CA ILE A 232 10.63 13.59 -0.87
C ILE A 232 9.83 13.92 0.41
N LEU A 233 9.02 14.99 0.37
CA LEU A 233 8.26 15.46 1.53
C LEU A 233 7.11 14.53 1.95
N ASN A 234 6.49 13.82 1.01
CA ASN A 234 5.34 12.94 1.27
C ASN A 234 5.64 11.50 0.86
N LYS A 235 6.79 11.00 1.30
CA LYS A 235 7.30 9.67 0.98
C LYS A 235 6.51 8.55 1.65
N LEU A 236 6.57 7.34 1.07
CA LEU A 236 6.06 6.10 1.67
C LEU A 236 6.96 4.94 1.26
N GLY A 237 7.48 4.22 2.24
CA GLY A 237 8.12 2.92 2.06
C GLY A 237 7.21 1.81 2.61
N CYS A 238 6.90 0.81 1.80
CA CYS A 238 6.19 -0.40 2.23
C CYS A 238 7.18 -1.56 2.30
N ILE A 239 7.24 -2.23 3.44
CA ILE A 239 8.11 -3.40 3.64
C ILE A 239 7.22 -4.56 4.03
N ILE A 240 7.24 -5.62 3.22
CA ILE A 240 6.31 -6.72 3.37
C ILE A 240 7.06 -8.04 3.37
N SER A 241 6.62 -8.93 4.23
CA SER A 241 7.12 -10.31 4.25
C SER A 241 6.10 -11.27 4.85
N THR A 242 6.31 -12.54 4.59
CA THR A 242 5.87 -13.61 5.48
C THR A 242 6.90 -13.80 6.59
N LYS A 243 6.51 -14.40 7.71
CA LYS A 243 7.46 -14.80 8.76
C LYS A 243 8.45 -15.84 8.21
N TYR A 244 9.74 -15.56 8.36
CA TYR A 244 10.81 -16.48 7.99
C TYR A 244 11.34 -17.22 9.22
N PRO A 245 11.85 -18.46 9.06
CA PRO A 245 12.40 -19.25 10.19
C PRO A 245 13.68 -18.64 10.79
N LYS A 246 14.44 -17.88 9.97
CA LYS A 246 15.62 -17.15 10.44
C LYS A 246 15.18 -15.80 11.02
N PHE A 247 15.59 -15.53 12.26
CA PHE A 247 15.34 -14.23 12.91
C PHE A 247 16.33 -13.14 12.47
N ASP A 248 17.49 -13.52 11.97
CA ASP A 248 18.49 -12.61 11.41
C ASP A 248 18.20 -12.42 9.90
N ASN A 249 17.33 -11.45 9.61
CA ASN A 249 16.95 -11.09 8.25
C ASN A 249 16.44 -9.64 8.18
N PRO A 250 16.51 -8.98 7.00
CA PRO A 250 16.14 -7.58 6.84
C PRO A 250 14.72 -7.20 7.26
N PHE A 251 13.78 -8.13 7.26
CA PHE A 251 12.43 -7.85 7.69
C PHE A 251 12.32 -7.74 9.21
N GLU A 252 12.98 -8.65 9.94
CA GLU A 252 12.98 -8.60 11.41
C GLU A 252 13.70 -7.35 11.93
N ASP A 253 14.77 -6.90 11.25
CA ASP A 253 15.46 -5.64 11.57
C ASP A 253 14.52 -4.42 11.48
N GLU A 254 13.56 -4.47 10.56
CA GLU A 254 12.58 -3.39 10.37
C GLU A 254 11.42 -3.44 11.38
N VAL A 255 11.14 -4.62 11.93
CA VAL A 255 10.06 -4.84 12.93
C VAL A 255 10.54 -4.59 14.36
N ALA A 256 11.85 -4.73 14.63
CA ALA A 256 12.45 -4.53 15.95
C ALA A 256 12.36 -3.08 16.41
#